data_225164538d616d374c5dc52d8642c239
#
_entry.id   225164538d616d374c5dc52d8642c239
#
_cell.length_a   1.000
_cell.length_b   1.000
_cell.length_c   1.000
_cell.angle_alpha   90.00
_cell.angle_beta   90.00
_cell.angle_gamma   90.00
#
_symmetry.space_group_name_H-M   'P 1'
#
loop_
_entity.id
_entity.type
_entity.pdbx_description
1 polymer ?
#
loop_
_entity_poly.entity_id
_entity_poly.type
_entity_poly.pdbx_seq_one_letter_code
_entity_poly.pdbx_strand_id
1 'polypeptide(L)'
;DPLGQSQVLPYIIGLTKAGYSFHLVSFEKPDRYNENRLTIEAICKENSIEWHPLKYTKRPPLLSTVWDVLKMRRISNQLHNKHGLSLIHCRSYISALIGLSFKRQKGIPFLFDMRGFWADERVDGGIWQLKNPIFKWVYGYFKKKEVHFFRESDHVVSLTKAGKNEIMSWDEMDDLGPKISVIPCCV
;
A
#
# COMPACT_ATOMS: atom_id res chain seq x y z
N ASP A 1 7.31 2.44 12.74
CA ASP A 1 6.10 1.63 12.95
C ASP A 1 6.51 0.18 13.20
N PRO A 2 6.06 -0.46 14.31
CA PRO A 2 6.38 -1.87 14.61
C PRO A 2 6.02 -2.82 13.45
N LEU A 3 4.90 -2.58 12.78
CA LEU A 3 4.49 -3.39 11.62
C LEU A 3 5.45 -3.25 10.42
N GLY A 4 6.01 -2.07 10.20
CA GLY A 4 7.03 -1.87 9.17
C GLY A 4 8.29 -2.68 9.46
N GLN A 5 8.73 -2.68 10.71
CA GLN A 5 9.92 -3.42 11.13
C GLN A 5 9.71 -4.95 11.12
N SER A 6 8.57 -5.44 11.58
CA SER A 6 8.31 -6.88 11.69
C SER A 6 7.78 -7.53 10.40
N GLN A 7 7.06 -6.79 9.56
CA GLN A 7 6.36 -7.36 8.41
C GLN A 7 6.83 -6.86 7.05
N VAL A 8 7.53 -5.71 6.98
CA VAL A 8 7.98 -5.15 5.70
C VAL A 8 9.47 -5.34 5.52
N LEU A 9 10.29 -4.89 6.46
CA LEU A 9 11.75 -4.97 6.31
C LEU A 9 12.27 -6.39 6.13
N PRO A 10 11.87 -7.41 6.93
CA PRO A 10 12.41 -8.77 6.76
C PRO A 10 12.14 -9.35 5.38
N TYR A 11 10.98 -9.10 4.84
CA TYR A 11 10.58 -9.57 3.53
C TYR A 11 11.30 -8.82 2.39
N ILE A 12 11.47 -7.49 2.47
CA ILE A 12 12.27 -6.74 1.50
C ILE A 12 13.74 -7.18 1.56
N ILE A 13 14.31 -7.38 2.75
CA ILE A 13 15.68 -7.89 2.94
C ILE A 13 15.85 -9.26 2.28
N GLY A 14 14.85 -10.14 2.41
CA GLY A 14 14.89 -11.43 1.72
C GLY A 14 14.94 -11.27 0.19
N LEU A 15 14.19 -10.32 -0.35
CA LEU A 15 14.15 -10.05 -1.79
C LEU A 15 15.42 -9.33 -2.30
N THR A 16 16.06 -8.47 -1.51
CA THR A 16 17.36 -7.89 -1.91
C THR A 16 18.43 -8.95 -2.07
N LYS A 17 18.44 -9.98 -1.21
CA LYS A 17 19.33 -11.15 -1.34
C LYS A 17 19.04 -11.96 -2.61
N ALA A 18 17.83 -11.89 -3.14
CA ALA A 18 17.46 -12.49 -4.42
C ALA A 18 17.75 -11.58 -5.63
N GLY A 19 18.44 -10.46 -5.45
CA GLY A 19 18.87 -9.55 -6.52
C GLY A 19 17.91 -8.42 -6.86
N TYR A 20 16.85 -8.21 -6.09
CA TYR A 20 15.94 -7.07 -6.31
C TYR A 20 16.42 -5.81 -5.59
N SER A 21 16.30 -4.66 -6.25
CA SER A 21 16.59 -3.34 -5.68
C SER A 21 15.31 -2.65 -5.24
N PHE A 22 15.32 -2.00 -4.08
CA PHE A 22 14.13 -1.40 -3.48
C PHE A 22 14.30 0.08 -3.15
N HIS A 23 13.28 0.86 -3.52
CA HIS A 23 13.00 2.19 -2.98
C HIS A 23 11.79 2.09 -2.04
N LEU A 24 12.03 2.14 -0.75
CA LEU A 24 10.97 2.06 0.27
C LEU A 24 10.43 3.45 0.60
N VAL A 25 9.21 3.74 0.19
CA VAL A 25 8.49 4.98 0.53
C VAL A 25 7.53 4.70 1.68
N SER A 26 7.66 5.41 2.79
CA SER A 26 6.79 5.25 3.95
C SER A 26 6.38 6.60 4.55
N PHE A 27 5.22 6.63 5.23
CA PHE A 27 4.79 7.77 6.02
C PHE A 27 5.10 7.54 7.50
N GLU A 28 5.90 8.43 8.05
CA GLU A 28 6.36 8.32 9.42
C GLU A 28 5.69 9.36 10.33
N LYS A 29 5.18 8.89 11.47
CA LYS A 29 4.74 9.78 12.56
C LYS A 29 5.98 10.38 13.22
N PRO A 30 6.00 11.70 13.54
CA PRO A 30 7.19 12.37 14.05
C PRO A 30 7.82 11.66 15.25
N ASP A 31 7.01 11.27 16.24
CA ASP A 31 7.50 10.64 17.47
C ASP A 31 8.21 9.31 17.15
N ARG A 32 7.58 8.45 16.34
CA ARG A 32 8.15 7.16 15.93
C ARG A 32 9.35 7.30 15.01
N TYR A 33 9.36 8.34 14.18
CA TYR A 33 10.50 8.65 13.34
C TYR A 33 11.72 9.01 14.17
N ASN A 34 11.57 9.90 15.15
CA ASN A 34 12.66 10.31 16.01
C ASN A 34 13.24 9.14 16.83
N GLU A 35 12.37 8.23 17.32
CA GLU A 35 12.78 7.06 18.10
C GLU A 35 13.55 6.03 17.28
N ASN A 36 13.13 5.77 16.04
CA ASN A 36 13.55 4.57 15.30
C ASN A 36 14.37 4.88 14.04
N ARG A 37 14.54 6.15 13.68
CA ARG A 37 15.18 6.59 12.44
C ARG A 37 16.55 5.94 12.24
N LEU A 38 17.44 6.08 13.21
CA LEU A 38 18.82 5.61 13.09
C LEU A 38 18.89 4.10 12.89
N THR A 39 18.04 3.36 13.59
CA THR A 39 17.95 1.89 13.45
C THR A 39 17.45 1.49 12.06
N ILE A 40 16.39 2.14 11.57
CA ILE A 40 15.84 1.82 10.24
C ILE A 40 16.81 2.23 9.13
N GLU A 41 17.45 3.39 9.23
CA GLU A 41 18.48 3.85 8.28
C GLU A 41 19.66 2.87 8.20
N ALA A 42 20.13 2.38 9.37
CA ALA A 42 21.20 1.38 9.42
C ALA A 42 20.79 0.08 8.74
N ILE A 43 19.62 -0.49 9.07
CA ILE A 43 19.09 -1.70 8.45
C ILE A 43 18.93 -1.54 6.93
N CYS A 44 18.35 -0.43 6.48
CA CYS A 44 18.16 -0.18 5.07
C CYS A 44 19.50 -0.05 4.33
N LYS A 45 20.45 0.67 4.90
CA LYS A 45 21.80 0.83 4.32
C LYS A 45 22.55 -0.49 4.21
N GLU A 46 22.53 -1.30 5.26
CA GLU A 46 23.18 -2.62 5.30
C GLU A 46 22.63 -3.55 4.22
N ASN A 47 21.33 -3.45 3.91
CA ASN A 47 20.66 -4.31 2.96
C ASN A 47 20.42 -3.67 1.58
N SER A 48 21.09 -2.56 1.27
CA SER A 48 20.98 -1.86 -0.03
C SER A 48 19.55 -1.44 -0.38
N ILE A 49 18.76 -1.04 0.63
CA ILE A 49 17.41 -0.50 0.48
C ILE A 49 17.48 1.02 0.55
N GLU A 50 16.98 1.72 -0.46
CA GLU A 50 16.85 3.17 -0.43
C GLU A 50 15.54 3.56 0.27
N TRP A 51 15.64 4.06 1.51
CA TRP A 51 14.48 4.48 2.28
C TRP A 51 14.15 5.96 2.08
N HIS A 52 12.89 6.26 1.77
CA HIS A 52 12.35 7.59 1.52
C HIS A 52 11.23 7.91 2.51
N PRO A 53 11.55 8.30 3.76
CA PRO A 53 10.54 8.64 4.75
C PRO A 53 9.83 9.95 4.42
N LEU A 54 8.50 9.93 4.43
CA LEU A 54 7.64 11.09 4.28
C LEU A 54 6.97 11.40 5.61
N LYS A 55 6.87 12.67 5.94
CA LYS A 55 6.16 13.10 7.15
C LYS A 55 4.66 12.87 7.00
N TYR A 56 4.09 12.07 7.92
CA TYR A 56 2.65 11.83 8.00
C TYR A 56 1.91 13.10 8.43
N THR A 57 0.82 13.43 7.73
CA THR A 57 -0.03 14.59 8.03
C THR A 57 -1.32 14.11 8.68
N LYS A 58 -1.58 14.49 9.93
CA LYS A 58 -2.72 13.98 10.71
C LYS A 58 -4.01 14.81 10.52
N ARG A 59 -3.91 16.10 10.34
CA ARG A 59 -5.05 17.04 10.32
C ARG A 59 -4.95 18.05 9.18
N PRO A 60 -6.10 18.55 8.66
CA PRO A 60 -7.46 18.08 8.93
C PRO A 60 -7.75 16.71 8.29
N PRO A 61 -8.73 15.92 8.81
CA PRO A 61 -9.09 14.62 8.22
C PRO A 61 -9.46 14.76 6.73
N LEU A 62 -9.22 13.73 5.96
CA LEU A 62 -9.40 13.63 4.50
C LEU A 62 -8.45 14.53 3.69
N LEU A 63 -8.39 15.84 3.96
CA LEU A 63 -7.47 16.75 3.25
C LEU A 63 -6.01 16.37 3.49
N SER A 64 -5.67 15.98 4.72
CA SER A 64 -4.34 15.44 5.03
C SER A 64 -4.02 14.18 4.23
N THR A 65 -5.00 13.29 4.05
CA THR A 65 -4.82 12.08 3.24
C THR A 65 -4.59 12.43 1.76
N VAL A 66 -5.36 13.36 1.21
CA VAL A 66 -5.15 13.84 -0.18
C VAL A 66 -3.75 14.45 -0.33
N TRP A 67 -3.33 15.26 0.64
CA TRP A 67 -1.99 15.84 0.65
C TRP A 67 -0.88 14.79 0.71
N ASP A 68 -1.06 13.78 1.55
CA ASP A 68 -0.10 12.66 1.68
C ASP A 68 -0.06 11.83 0.39
N VAL A 69 -1.20 11.58 -0.27
CA VAL A 69 -1.24 10.93 -1.59
C VAL A 69 -0.48 11.75 -2.64
N LEU A 70 -0.62 13.08 -2.65
CA LEU A 70 0.11 13.94 -3.57
C LEU A 70 1.63 13.91 -3.32
N LYS A 71 2.06 13.92 -2.05
CA LYS A 71 3.48 13.75 -1.69
C LYS A 71 4.02 12.40 -2.17
N MET A 72 3.28 11.32 -1.90
CA MET A 72 3.66 9.97 -2.34
C MET A 72 3.77 9.90 -3.87
N ARG A 73 2.77 10.44 -4.58
CA ARG A 73 2.80 10.50 -6.05
C ARG A 73 4.01 11.26 -6.59
N ARG A 74 4.34 12.40 -5.96
CA ARG A 74 5.50 13.22 -6.36
C ARG A 74 6.81 12.44 -6.21
N ILE A 75 7.05 11.86 -5.04
CA ILE A 75 8.29 11.10 -4.79
C ILE A 75 8.37 9.87 -5.71
N SER A 76 7.27 9.12 -5.88
CA SER A 76 7.23 7.97 -6.77
C SER A 76 7.55 8.35 -8.23
N ASN A 77 7.05 9.50 -8.71
CA ASN A 77 7.41 10.01 -10.04
C ASN A 77 8.90 10.38 -10.14
N GLN A 78 9.46 11.03 -9.12
CA GLN A 78 10.88 11.37 -9.08
C GLN A 78 11.74 10.11 -9.12
N LEU A 79 11.40 9.10 -8.31
CA LEU A 79 12.10 7.81 -8.28
C LEU A 79 12.00 7.09 -9.61
N HIS A 80 10.82 7.05 -10.23
CA HIS A 80 10.67 6.45 -11.54
C HIS A 80 11.49 7.17 -12.61
N ASN A 81 11.45 8.50 -12.65
CA ASN A 81 12.21 9.26 -13.65
C ASN A 81 13.72 9.10 -13.49
N LYS A 82 14.19 8.88 -12.26
CA LYS A 82 15.62 8.74 -11.95
C LYS A 82 16.12 7.30 -12.14
N HIS A 83 15.31 6.31 -11.77
CA HIS A 83 15.76 4.92 -11.63
C HIS A 83 15.03 3.92 -12.56
N GLY A 84 13.95 4.35 -13.24
CA GLY A 84 13.21 3.46 -14.14
C GLY A 84 12.52 2.31 -13.40
N LEU A 85 11.61 2.63 -12.45
CA LEU A 85 10.92 1.60 -11.66
C LEU A 85 10.23 0.58 -12.57
N SER A 86 10.49 -0.70 -12.34
CA SER A 86 9.92 -1.82 -13.10
C SER A 86 8.65 -2.41 -12.48
N LEU A 87 8.44 -2.20 -11.19
CA LEU A 87 7.28 -2.68 -10.44
C LEU A 87 6.97 -1.73 -9.27
N ILE A 88 5.70 -1.55 -8.93
CA ILE A 88 5.28 -0.84 -7.72
C ILE A 88 4.54 -1.82 -6.80
N HIS A 89 5.09 -2.05 -5.61
CA HIS A 89 4.43 -2.83 -4.57
C HIS A 89 3.61 -1.88 -3.69
N CYS A 90 2.30 -2.02 -3.74
CA CYS A 90 1.35 -1.20 -3.02
C CYS A 90 0.79 -1.94 -1.81
N ARG A 91 1.19 -1.52 -0.60
CA ARG A 91 0.67 -2.07 0.65
C ARG A 91 -0.53 -1.25 1.11
N SER A 92 -1.73 -1.85 1.05
CA SER A 92 -3.02 -1.22 1.36
C SER A 92 -3.50 -0.19 0.31
N TYR A 93 -4.69 0.35 0.51
CA TYR A 93 -5.48 1.09 -0.48
C TYR A 93 -4.89 2.45 -0.87
N ILE A 94 -4.28 3.16 0.09
CA ILE A 94 -3.73 4.50 -0.17
C ILE A 94 -2.56 4.42 -1.16
N SER A 95 -1.67 3.47 -0.98
CA SER A 95 -0.56 3.23 -1.91
C SER A 95 -1.06 2.65 -3.25
N ALA A 96 -2.13 1.85 -3.24
CA ALA A 96 -2.73 1.31 -4.45
C ALA A 96 -3.29 2.40 -5.40
N LEU A 97 -3.66 3.57 -4.89
CA LEU A 97 -3.99 4.73 -5.74
C LEU A 97 -2.81 5.15 -6.62
N ILE A 98 -1.59 5.05 -6.09
CA ILE A 98 -0.36 5.36 -6.83
C ILE A 98 -0.08 4.25 -7.86
N GLY A 99 -0.12 2.98 -7.44
CA GLY A 99 0.08 1.83 -8.32
C GLY A 99 -0.87 1.86 -9.53
N LEU A 100 -2.17 2.04 -9.27
CA LEU A 100 -3.18 2.17 -10.31
C LEU A 100 -2.91 3.35 -11.27
N SER A 101 -2.48 4.50 -10.72
CA SER A 101 -2.12 5.66 -11.53
C SER A 101 -0.92 5.38 -12.44
N PHE A 102 0.11 4.71 -11.92
CA PHE A 102 1.30 4.35 -12.69
C PHE A 102 1.00 3.30 -13.75
N LYS A 103 0.17 2.29 -13.44
CA LYS A 103 -0.29 1.30 -14.41
C LYS A 103 -0.99 1.96 -15.58
N ARG A 104 -1.96 2.83 -15.31
CA ARG A 104 -2.76 3.51 -16.34
C ARG A 104 -1.99 4.53 -17.17
N GLN A 105 -1.07 5.27 -16.55
CA GLN A 105 -0.37 6.38 -17.22
C GLN A 105 0.97 6.00 -17.83
N LYS A 106 1.63 4.99 -17.28
CA LYS A 106 3.01 4.62 -17.63
C LYS A 106 3.19 3.14 -18.00
N GLY A 107 2.14 2.33 -17.87
CA GLY A 107 2.21 0.89 -18.12
C GLY A 107 3.04 0.11 -17.08
N ILE A 108 3.41 0.73 -15.95
CA ILE A 108 4.24 0.07 -14.93
C ILE A 108 3.36 -0.89 -14.15
N PRO A 109 3.73 -2.17 -14.07
CA PRO A 109 2.98 -3.14 -13.29
C PRO A 109 2.96 -2.79 -11.80
N PHE A 110 1.87 -3.15 -11.11
CA PHE A 110 1.81 -3.02 -9.68
C PHE A 110 1.23 -4.25 -8.99
N LEU A 111 1.78 -4.56 -7.84
CA LEU A 111 1.31 -5.59 -6.93
C LEU A 111 0.45 -4.93 -5.86
N PHE A 112 -0.75 -5.45 -5.65
CA PHE A 112 -1.67 -4.98 -4.61
C PHE A 112 -1.64 -5.92 -3.40
N ASP A 113 -0.90 -5.55 -2.35
CA ASP A 113 -0.93 -6.19 -1.04
C ASP A 113 -2.08 -5.59 -0.23
N MET A 114 -3.26 -6.20 -0.29
CA MET A 114 -4.51 -5.62 0.20
C MET A 114 -4.58 -5.46 1.71
N ARG A 115 -3.96 -6.33 2.47
CA ARG A 115 -3.91 -6.39 3.94
C ARG A 115 -5.26 -6.65 4.63
N GLY A 116 -6.38 -6.35 4.01
CA GLY A 116 -7.74 -6.49 4.49
C GLY A 116 -8.69 -5.64 3.68
N PHE A 117 -9.96 -5.65 3.99
CA PHE A 117 -10.99 -4.79 3.38
C PHE A 117 -10.99 -3.42 4.06
N TRP A 118 -9.97 -2.64 3.75
CA TRP A 118 -9.64 -1.40 4.48
C TRP A 118 -10.81 -0.42 4.60
N ALA A 119 -11.65 -0.28 3.57
CA ALA A 119 -12.79 0.62 3.61
C ALA A 119 -13.88 0.12 4.58
N ASP A 120 -14.14 -1.18 4.59
CA ASP A 120 -15.11 -1.81 5.47
C ASP A 120 -14.62 -1.77 6.92
N GLU A 121 -13.34 -2.07 7.17
CA GLU A 121 -12.70 -1.95 8.49
C GLU A 121 -12.83 -0.53 9.10
N ARG A 122 -12.84 0.52 8.25
CA ARG A 122 -13.05 1.91 8.72
C ARG A 122 -14.48 2.16 9.16
N VAL A 123 -15.43 1.50 8.53
CA VAL A 123 -16.86 1.58 8.90
C VAL A 123 -17.11 0.74 10.15
N ASP A 124 -16.68 -0.51 10.17
CA ASP A 124 -16.86 -1.45 11.28
C ASP A 124 -16.16 -0.97 12.56
N GLY A 125 -14.97 -0.39 12.42
CA GLY A 125 -14.23 0.25 13.50
C GLY A 125 -14.78 1.62 13.94
N GLY A 126 -15.92 2.08 13.38
CA GLY A 126 -16.61 3.32 13.77
C GLY A 126 -15.88 4.61 13.36
N ILE A 127 -14.80 4.50 12.57
CA ILE A 127 -14.03 5.68 12.13
C ILE A 127 -14.81 6.45 11.07
N TRP A 128 -15.50 5.75 10.18
CA TRP A 128 -16.37 6.33 9.16
C TRP A 128 -17.82 6.02 9.48
N GLN A 129 -18.52 7.01 10.02
CA GLN A 129 -19.95 6.92 10.26
C GLN A 129 -20.70 7.23 8.96
N LEU A 130 -21.34 6.23 8.36
CA LEU A 130 -22.02 6.37 7.05
C LEU A 130 -23.26 7.29 7.10
N LYS A 131 -23.74 7.68 8.29
CA LYS A 131 -24.73 8.76 8.48
C LYS A 131 -24.18 10.12 8.03
N ASN A 132 -22.86 10.32 8.08
CA ASN A 132 -22.22 11.52 7.57
C ASN A 132 -22.05 11.40 6.04
N PRO A 133 -22.60 12.34 5.23
CA PRO A 133 -22.56 12.26 3.77
C PRO A 133 -21.15 12.27 3.21
N ILE A 134 -20.21 12.95 3.87
CA ILE A 134 -18.80 12.98 3.44
C ILE A 134 -18.16 11.60 3.58
N PHE A 135 -18.32 10.94 4.73
CA PHE A 135 -17.77 9.60 4.92
C PHE A 135 -18.47 8.55 4.05
N LYS A 136 -19.78 8.70 3.82
CA LYS A 136 -20.51 7.85 2.86
C LYS A 136 -19.94 7.98 1.45
N TRP A 137 -19.64 9.20 1.01
CA TRP A 137 -19.02 9.45 -0.31
C TRP A 137 -17.60 8.86 -0.39
N VAL A 138 -16.76 9.08 0.65
CA VAL A 138 -15.40 8.52 0.71
C VAL A 138 -15.43 6.99 0.69
N TYR A 139 -16.31 6.37 1.46
CA TYR A 139 -16.51 4.93 1.47
C TYR A 139 -16.87 4.41 0.06
N GLY A 140 -17.90 5.00 -0.58
CA GLY A 140 -18.29 4.63 -1.93
C GLY A 140 -17.18 4.83 -2.97
N TYR A 141 -16.36 5.88 -2.83
CA TYR A 141 -15.20 6.09 -3.65
C TYR A 141 -14.18 4.93 -3.51
N PHE A 142 -13.85 4.55 -2.28
CA PHE A 142 -12.88 3.46 -2.06
C PHE A 142 -13.42 2.10 -2.44
N LYS A 143 -14.71 1.82 -2.26
CA LYS A 143 -15.34 0.57 -2.74
C LYS A 143 -15.28 0.46 -4.27
N LYS A 144 -15.49 1.55 -5.00
CA LYS A 144 -15.28 1.57 -6.46
C LYS A 144 -13.80 1.40 -6.84
N LYS A 145 -12.89 2.03 -6.09
CA LYS A 145 -11.44 1.86 -6.34
C LYS A 145 -10.94 0.46 -6.02
N GLU A 146 -11.50 -0.20 -5.02
CA GLU A 146 -11.20 -1.57 -4.64
C GLU A 146 -11.36 -2.53 -5.83
N VAL A 147 -12.48 -2.44 -6.55
CA VAL A 147 -12.71 -3.20 -7.79
C VAL A 147 -11.58 -2.96 -8.80
N HIS A 148 -11.20 -1.70 -9.03
CA HIS A 148 -10.09 -1.37 -9.93
C HIS A 148 -8.75 -1.90 -9.43
N PHE A 149 -8.48 -1.87 -8.12
CA PHE A 149 -7.24 -2.41 -7.56
C PHE A 149 -7.14 -3.91 -7.82
N PHE A 150 -8.22 -4.65 -7.60
CA PHE A 150 -8.24 -6.09 -7.89
C PHE A 150 -8.11 -6.39 -9.37
N ARG A 151 -8.84 -5.69 -10.23
CA ARG A 151 -8.83 -5.97 -11.67
C ARG A 151 -7.56 -5.53 -12.39
N GLU A 152 -7.05 -4.37 -12.07
CA GLU A 152 -5.96 -3.75 -12.85
C GLU A 152 -4.56 -3.97 -12.26
N SER A 153 -4.43 -4.43 -11.00
CA SER A 153 -3.12 -4.88 -10.50
C SER A 153 -2.62 -6.09 -11.29
N ASP A 154 -1.35 -6.26 -11.39
CA ASP A 154 -0.76 -7.44 -12.06
C ASP A 154 -0.78 -8.67 -11.16
N HIS A 155 -0.77 -8.46 -9.85
CA HIS A 155 -0.95 -9.50 -8.85
C HIS A 155 -1.57 -8.94 -7.56
N VAL A 156 -2.28 -9.79 -6.83
CA VAL A 156 -2.90 -9.47 -5.54
C VAL A 156 -2.34 -10.39 -4.46
N VAL A 157 -2.02 -9.82 -3.31
CA VAL A 157 -1.69 -10.58 -2.11
C VAL A 157 -2.81 -10.42 -1.09
N SER A 158 -3.40 -11.53 -0.70
CA SER A 158 -4.35 -11.62 0.42
C SER A 158 -3.69 -12.30 1.61
N LEU A 159 -4.04 -11.89 2.84
CA LEU A 159 -3.51 -12.51 4.06
C LEU A 159 -4.11 -13.87 4.36
N THR A 160 -5.31 -14.14 3.87
CA THR A 160 -6.08 -15.33 4.23
C THR A 160 -6.79 -15.94 3.02
N LYS A 161 -7.03 -17.25 3.11
CA LYS A 161 -7.89 -17.95 2.14
C LYS A 161 -9.33 -17.40 2.15
N ALA A 162 -9.84 -17.02 3.33
CA ALA A 162 -11.16 -16.42 3.45
C ALA A 162 -11.24 -15.10 2.68
N GLY A 163 -10.24 -14.21 2.82
CA GLY A 163 -10.18 -12.96 2.04
C GLY A 163 -10.11 -13.19 0.53
N LYS A 164 -9.34 -14.19 0.09
CA LYS A 164 -9.32 -14.58 -1.33
C LYS A 164 -10.70 -15.06 -1.79
N ASN A 165 -11.37 -15.94 -1.04
CA ASN A 165 -12.68 -16.46 -1.39
C ASN A 165 -13.74 -15.37 -1.41
N GLU A 166 -13.67 -14.43 -0.46
CA GLU A 166 -14.56 -13.25 -0.44
C GLU A 166 -14.44 -12.43 -1.72
N ILE A 167 -13.22 -12.11 -2.16
CA ILE A 167 -12.99 -11.37 -3.41
C ILE A 167 -13.57 -12.12 -4.59
N MET A 168 -13.33 -13.42 -4.68
CA MET A 168 -13.81 -14.25 -5.78
C MET A 168 -15.34 -14.46 -5.78
N SER A 169 -16.01 -14.18 -4.66
CA SER A 169 -17.48 -14.24 -4.58
C SER A 169 -18.18 -12.98 -5.10
N TRP A 170 -17.43 -11.91 -5.36
CA TRP A 170 -18.02 -10.69 -5.91
C TRP A 170 -18.32 -10.82 -7.39
N ASP A 171 -19.36 -10.15 -7.84
CA ASP A 171 -19.74 -10.14 -9.25
C ASP A 171 -18.54 -9.82 -10.15
N GLU A 172 -18.34 -10.62 -11.18
CA GLU A 172 -17.28 -10.47 -12.17
C GLU A 172 -15.84 -10.58 -11.61
N MET A 173 -15.61 -11.21 -10.44
CA MET A 173 -14.27 -11.40 -9.84
C MET A 173 -13.84 -12.88 -9.75
N ASP A 174 -14.64 -13.80 -10.19
CA ASP A 174 -14.42 -15.26 -10.15
C ASP A 174 -13.19 -15.70 -10.95
N ASP A 175 -12.83 -14.95 -11.98
CA ASP A 175 -11.66 -15.19 -12.84
C ASP A 175 -10.32 -14.76 -12.19
N LEU A 176 -10.36 -14.03 -11.09
CA LEU A 176 -9.16 -13.50 -10.44
C LEU A 176 -8.37 -14.53 -9.60
N GLY A 177 -8.90 -15.74 -9.43
CA GLY A 177 -8.29 -16.78 -8.59
C GLY A 177 -6.79 -17.02 -8.84
N PRO A 178 -6.32 -17.16 -10.10
CA PRO A 178 -4.90 -17.34 -10.42
C PRO A 178 -4.04 -16.13 -10.09
N LYS A 179 -4.63 -14.93 -10.07
CA LYS A 179 -3.96 -13.65 -9.79
C LYS A 179 -3.80 -13.37 -8.30
N ILE A 180 -4.51 -14.10 -7.42
CA ILE A 180 -4.50 -13.86 -5.98
C ILE A 180 -3.69 -14.93 -5.27
N SER A 181 -2.55 -14.53 -4.69
CA SER A 181 -1.77 -15.36 -3.78
C SER A 181 -2.15 -15.11 -2.32
N VAL A 182 -2.19 -16.18 -1.53
CA VAL A 182 -2.40 -16.06 -0.08
C VAL A 182 -1.04 -16.12 0.61
N ILE A 183 -0.64 -15.00 1.21
CA ILE A 183 0.61 -14.88 1.98
C ILE A 183 0.24 -14.41 3.39
N PRO A 184 0.16 -15.34 4.37
CA PRO A 184 -0.16 -15.00 5.75
C PRO A 184 0.90 -14.09 6.36
N CYS A 185 0.48 -13.26 7.34
CA CYS A 185 1.44 -12.61 8.21
C CYS A 185 2.08 -13.66 9.12
N CYS A 186 3.37 -13.91 8.93
CA CYS A 186 4.16 -14.62 9.91
C CYS A 186 4.57 -13.65 11.03
N VAL A 187 4.36 -14.04 12.27
CA VAL A 187 4.81 -13.34 13.48
C VAL A 187 6.01 -14.08 14.00
#